data_47dd5c7dfd5a8ac72390622290c126af
#
_entry.id   47dd5c7dfd5a8ac72390622290c126af
#
_cell.length_a   1.000
_cell.length_b   1.000
_cell.length_c   1.000
_cell.angle_alpha   90.00
_cell.angle_beta   90.00
_cell.angle_gamma   90.00
#
_symmetry.space_group_name_H-M   'P 1'
#
loop_
_entity.id
_entity.type
_entity.pdbx_description
1 polymer ?
#
loop_
_entity_poly.entity_id
_entity_poly.type
_entity_poly.pdbx_seq_one_letter_code
_entity_poly.pdbx_strand_id
1 'polypeptide(L)'
;MKGWKWTLGLGAAVFLLAGFLGCIYKYHEKEIVLEFGMFTGSNWDVASASSFVIMDKAIARFEEEHPGVRIHYYSGISKEDYSEWCARKLLEGKMPDVFMVPDSDFNLYSSLGVLKNLDELIEHDAGVDRNDFFTTALDAGKYEGHQCALPYETVPVLLFVNKSLLAKEQIEVPGEDWTWDDMYEICRKITKDVNGDGLLDQFGTYNYSWRNAVYTSGGRFYDGDQQQLPFTDSHVLDAIKYMKRLNDLNQGQSVTQEDFNKGNVAFMPLTFAEYRTYKTYPYRIKKYTKFQWDCITFPAGKEGENRSRVDSLLMGINSNTKHEKLAWEFLKQLTGNEEMQMDIFRYSQGVSVLKSVTGSARAAAIIQEDMDEGEQVINSSLLYNVIENGVIEPKFQQYEQVMSLADGEVSKILMENRNVDSSMKIFQRSITKYLQQQR
;
A
#
# COMPACT_ATOMS: atom_id res chain seq x y z
N MET A 1 72.51 -25.27 -33.01
CA MET A 1 71.70 -25.09 -31.77
C MET A 1 71.28 -23.66 -31.43
N LYS A 2 71.20 -22.72 -32.37
CA LYS A 2 70.79 -21.33 -32.09
C LYS A 2 69.32 -21.02 -32.53
N GLY A 3 68.71 -21.86 -33.36
CA GLY A 3 67.34 -21.58 -33.89
C GLY A 3 66.18 -21.95 -32.92
N TRP A 4 66.32 -22.90 -32.02
CA TRP A 4 65.25 -23.39 -31.17
C TRP A 4 64.88 -22.44 -29.99
N LYS A 5 65.84 -21.63 -29.54
CA LYS A 5 65.53 -20.65 -28.43
C LYS A 5 64.67 -19.48 -28.88
N TRP A 6 64.68 -19.14 -30.17
CA TRP A 6 63.89 -18.04 -30.75
C TRP A 6 62.40 -18.42 -30.98
N THR A 7 62.15 -19.67 -31.33
CA THR A 7 60.78 -20.18 -31.54
C THR A 7 60.00 -20.34 -30.23
N LEU A 8 60.69 -20.71 -29.12
CA LEU A 8 60.09 -20.79 -27.78
C LEU A 8 59.76 -19.40 -27.20
N GLY A 9 60.60 -18.39 -27.48
CA GLY A 9 60.37 -17.00 -27.05
C GLY A 9 59.19 -16.36 -27.77
N LEU A 10 59.04 -16.60 -29.08
CA LEU A 10 57.90 -16.09 -29.87
C LEU A 10 56.58 -16.74 -29.45
N GLY A 11 56.56 -18.06 -29.17
CA GLY A 11 55.35 -18.74 -28.68
C GLY A 11 54.87 -18.21 -27.33
N ALA A 12 55.79 -18.02 -26.38
CA ALA A 12 55.45 -17.44 -25.06
C ALA A 12 54.93 -15.99 -25.14
N ALA A 13 55.52 -15.19 -26.04
CA ALA A 13 55.05 -13.79 -26.26
C ALA A 13 53.66 -13.73 -26.90
N VAL A 14 53.33 -14.64 -27.83
CA VAL A 14 52.00 -14.74 -28.43
C VAL A 14 50.96 -15.20 -27.42
N PHE A 15 51.32 -16.17 -26.54
CA PHE A 15 50.37 -16.59 -25.46
C PHE A 15 50.18 -15.49 -24.42
N LEU A 16 51.21 -14.73 -24.06
CA LEU A 16 51.07 -13.58 -23.17
C LEU A 16 50.26 -12.45 -23.80
N LEU A 17 50.47 -12.19 -25.09
CA LEU A 17 49.65 -11.21 -25.83
C LEU A 17 48.19 -11.64 -26.00
N ALA A 18 47.93 -12.91 -26.30
CA ALA A 18 46.58 -13.44 -26.37
C ALA A 18 45.89 -13.46 -25.00
N GLY A 19 46.62 -13.77 -23.92
CA GLY A 19 46.13 -13.68 -22.55
C GLY A 19 45.83 -12.22 -22.13
N PHE A 20 46.71 -11.27 -22.53
CA PHE A 20 46.55 -9.86 -22.25
C PHE A 20 45.40 -9.24 -23.08
N LEU A 21 45.27 -9.60 -24.36
CA LEU A 21 44.14 -9.23 -25.22
C LEU A 21 42.81 -9.86 -24.73
N GLY A 22 42.86 -11.09 -24.25
CA GLY A 22 41.71 -11.73 -23.60
C GLY A 22 41.29 -11.04 -22.31
N CYS A 23 42.25 -10.61 -21.49
CA CYS A 23 41.97 -9.79 -20.31
C CYS A 23 41.46 -8.39 -20.67
N ILE A 24 42.04 -7.73 -21.69
CA ILE A 24 41.51 -6.44 -22.18
C ILE A 24 40.16 -6.57 -22.82
N TYR A 25 39.88 -7.65 -23.56
CA TYR A 25 38.55 -7.93 -24.13
C TYR A 25 37.52 -8.18 -23.04
N LYS A 26 37.89 -8.89 -21.98
CA LYS A 26 37.04 -9.08 -20.80
C LYS A 26 36.86 -7.82 -19.96
N TYR A 27 37.82 -6.88 -20.03
CA TYR A 27 37.77 -5.57 -19.36
C TYR A 27 37.00 -4.52 -20.18
N HIS A 28 36.67 -4.79 -21.45
CA HIS A 28 35.92 -3.92 -22.32
C HIS A 28 34.48 -4.44 -22.62
N GLU A 29 33.97 -5.41 -21.89
CA GLU A 29 32.53 -5.62 -21.86
C GLU A 29 31.93 -4.33 -21.28
N LYS A 30 31.22 -3.58 -22.11
CA LYS A 30 30.50 -2.39 -21.67
C LYS A 30 29.65 -2.78 -20.49
N GLU A 31 29.94 -2.19 -19.32
CA GLU A 31 29.11 -2.30 -18.13
C GLU A 31 27.66 -1.96 -18.50
N ILE A 32 26.74 -2.84 -18.22
CA ILE A 32 25.31 -2.59 -18.42
C ILE A 32 24.83 -1.82 -17.20
N VAL A 33 24.27 -0.65 -17.42
CA VAL A 33 23.65 0.16 -16.36
C VAL A 33 22.14 0.00 -16.45
N LEU A 34 21.56 -0.52 -15.40
CA LEU A 34 20.12 -0.60 -15.20
C LEU A 34 19.66 0.61 -14.35
N GLU A 35 18.78 1.42 -14.89
CA GLU A 35 18.27 2.59 -14.18
C GLU A 35 17.10 2.22 -13.28
N PHE A 36 17.18 2.59 -11.99
CA PHE A 36 16.13 2.35 -11.01
C PHE A 36 15.58 3.65 -10.44
N GLY A 37 14.27 3.84 -10.53
CA GLY A 37 13.55 5.01 -10.01
C GLY A 37 12.89 4.70 -8.67
N MET A 38 13.24 5.48 -7.64
CA MET A 38 12.63 5.40 -6.32
C MET A 38 12.52 6.77 -5.66
N PHE A 39 11.60 6.92 -4.74
CA PHE A 39 11.54 8.07 -3.84
C PHE A 39 12.18 7.76 -2.49
N THR A 40 12.48 8.80 -1.72
CA THR A 40 12.99 8.67 -0.34
C THR A 40 11.86 8.79 0.67
N GLY A 41 12.01 8.11 1.79
CA GLY A 41 11.01 8.12 2.87
C GLY A 41 10.05 6.93 2.81
N SER A 42 8.98 7.02 3.58
CA SER A 42 7.93 6.02 3.64
C SER A 42 6.86 6.28 2.58
N ASN A 43 6.38 5.24 1.92
CA ASN A 43 5.19 5.33 1.08
C ASN A 43 3.90 5.61 1.89
N TRP A 44 3.94 5.35 3.19
CA TRP A 44 2.76 5.30 4.05
C TRP A 44 2.57 6.58 4.89
N ASP A 45 3.27 7.66 4.56
CA ASP A 45 3.22 8.97 5.22
C ASP A 45 3.53 8.91 6.74
N VAL A 46 4.34 7.94 7.12
CA VAL A 46 4.84 7.75 8.49
C VAL A 46 6.36 7.88 8.52
N ALA A 47 6.92 8.13 9.72
CA ALA A 47 8.36 8.20 9.89
C ALA A 47 9.01 6.87 9.46
N SER A 48 9.99 6.95 8.54
CA SER A 48 10.79 5.81 8.09
C SER A 48 12.27 6.16 8.18
N ALA A 49 13.01 5.39 8.98
CA ALA A 49 14.44 5.65 9.17
C ALA A 49 15.33 4.90 8.18
N SER A 50 14.86 3.80 7.57
CA SER A 50 15.78 2.80 7.04
C SER A 50 15.31 2.07 5.77
N SER A 51 14.24 2.52 5.11
CA SER A 51 13.69 1.82 3.94
C SER A 51 14.69 1.67 2.77
N PHE A 52 15.63 2.61 2.62
CA PHE A 52 16.69 2.53 1.61
C PHE A 52 17.68 1.38 1.87
N VAL A 53 17.81 0.89 3.13
CA VAL A 53 18.68 -0.26 3.46
C VAL A 53 18.25 -1.51 2.68
N ILE A 54 16.96 -1.68 2.45
CA ILE A 54 16.45 -2.82 1.67
C ILE A 54 16.92 -2.70 0.22
N MET A 55 16.85 -1.50 -0.35
CA MET A 55 17.27 -1.24 -1.73
C MET A 55 18.78 -1.40 -1.89
N ASP A 56 19.57 -0.89 -0.97
CA ASP A 56 21.03 -1.05 -0.99
C ASP A 56 21.45 -2.52 -0.93
N LYS A 57 20.78 -3.33 -0.09
CA LYS A 57 21.01 -4.78 -0.03
C LYS A 57 20.60 -5.48 -1.32
N ALA A 58 19.44 -5.10 -1.86
CA ALA A 58 18.94 -5.70 -3.11
C ALA A 58 19.88 -5.39 -4.27
N ILE A 59 20.34 -4.15 -4.38
CA ILE A 59 21.29 -3.72 -5.42
C ILE A 59 22.63 -4.47 -5.28
N ALA A 60 23.21 -4.49 -4.09
CA ALA A 60 24.48 -5.18 -3.85
C ALA A 60 24.40 -6.67 -4.22
N ARG A 61 23.32 -7.34 -3.83
CA ARG A 61 23.09 -8.73 -4.17
C ARG A 61 22.91 -8.93 -5.67
N PHE A 62 22.13 -8.10 -6.32
CA PHE A 62 21.89 -8.20 -7.75
C PHE A 62 23.18 -8.02 -8.58
N GLU A 63 24.01 -7.03 -8.22
CA GLU A 63 25.29 -6.79 -8.87
C GLU A 63 26.31 -7.93 -8.65
N GLU A 64 26.24 -8.60 -7.49
CA GLU A 64 27.06 -9.80 -7.22
C GLU A 64 26.62 -10.99 -8.08
N GLU A 65 25.31 -11.20 -8.22
CA GLU A 65 24.73 -12.28 -9.02
C GLU A 65 24.84 -12.02 -10.54
N HIS A 66 25.03 -10.74 -10.97
CA HIS A 66 25.12 -10.33 -12.38
C HIS A 66 26.41 -9.55 -12.68
N PRO A 67 27.58 -10.22 -12.75
CA PRO A 67 28.84 -9.56 -13.06
C PRO A 67 28.78 -8.77 -14.36
N GLY A 68 29.20 -7.49 -14.32
CA GLY A 68 29.13 -6.56 -15.47
C GLY A 68 27.82 -5.77 -15.56
N VAL A 69 26.91 -5.94 -14.63
CA VAL A 69 25.70 -5.11 -14.45
C VAL A 69 25.91 -4.18 -13.27
N ARG A 70 25.44 -2.94 -13.42
CA ARG A 70 25.34 -1.95 -12.33
C ARG A 70 23.93 -1.42 -12.28
N ILE A 71 23.44 -1.19 -11.07
CA ILE A 71 22.16 -0.50 -10.86
C ILE A 71 22.45 0.93 -10.44
N HIS A 72 22.00 1.86 -11.26
CA HIS A 72 22.01 3.28 -10.94
C HIS A 72 20.63 3.68 -10.44
N TYR A 73 20.50 4.07 -9.16
CA TYR A 73 19.23 4.54 -8.63
C TYR A 73 19.26 6.04 -8.33
N TYR A 74 18.12 6.66 -8.56
CA TYR A 74 17.93 8.07 -8.27
C TYR A 74 17.51 8.22 -6.81
N SER A 75 18.38 8.85 -6.00
CA SER A 75 18.13 9.11 -4.58
C SER A 75 17.79 10.59 -4.33
N GLY A 76 17.18 10.88 -3.17
CA GLY A 76 16.93 12.25 -2.73
C GLY A 76 15.69 12.91 -3.32
N ILE A 77 14.85 12.18 -4.04
CA ILE A 77 13.55 12.66 -4.53
C ILE A 77 12.51 12.38 -3.43
N SER A 78 11.83 13.41 -2.94
CA SER A 78 10.76 13.21 -1.96
C SER A 78 9.58 12.47 -2.59
N LYS A 79 8.75 11.81 -1.77
CA LYS A 79 7.52 11.15 -2.25
C LYS A 79 6.60 12.15 -2.95
N GLU A 80 6.47 13.35 -2.40
CA GLU A 80 5.61 14.42 -2.90
C GLU A 80 6.04 14.89 -4.30
N ASP A 81 7.35 14.93 -4.58
CA ASP A 81 7.91 15.38 -5.86
C ASP A 81 8.05 14.25 -6.88
N TYR A 82 7.88 12.99 -6.44
CA TYR A 82 8.22 11.83 -7.26
C TYR A 82 7.33 11.64 -8.49
N SER A 83 6.03 11.90 -8.36
CA SER A 83 5.08 11.85 -9.49
C SER A 83 5.47 12.87 -10.58
N GLU A 84 5.79 14.12 -10.19
CA GLU A 84 6.26 15.13 -11.14
C GLU A 84 7.61 14.74 -11.77
N TRP A 85 8.52 14.17 -10.98
CA TRP A 85 9.79 13.67 -11.48
C TRP A 85 9.60 12.56 -12.52
N CYS A 86 8.72 11.57 -12.26
CA CYS A 86 8.38 10.52 -13.20
C CYS A 86 7.78 11.08 -14.50
N ALA A 87 6.82 12.01 -14.38
CA ALA A 87 6.21 12.66 -15.55
C ALA A 87 7.25 13.38 -16.42
N ARG A 88 8.19 14.10 -15.79
CA ARG A 88 9.30 14.74 -16.52
C ARG A 88 10.21 13.72 -17.22
N LYS A 89 10.57 12.63 -16.53
CA LYS A 89 11.38 11.54 -17.11
C LYS A 89 10.68 10.89 -18.30
N LEU A 90 9.37 10.70 -18.20
CA LEU A 90 8.56 10.18 -19.31
C LEU A 90 8.59 11.10 -20.52
N LEU A 91 8.37 12.41 -20.34
CA LEU A 91 8.42 13.40 -21.43
C LEU A 91 9.81 13.51 -22.08
N GLU A 92 10.88 13.32 -21.31
CA GLU A 92 12.24 13.28 -21.81
C GLU A 92 12.62 11.98 -22.52
N GLY A 93 11.78 10.94 -22.48
CA GLY A 93 12.08 9.59 -22.96
C GLY A 93 13.21 8.90 -22.16
N LYS A 94 13.33 9.25 -20.87
CA LYS A 94 14.37 8.77 -19.94
C LYS A 94 13.78 8.10 -18.70
N MET A 95 12.61 7.48 -18.86
CA MET A 95 12.00 6.72 -17.75
C MET A 95 12.93 5.59 -17.32
N PRO A 96 13.16 5.38 -16.02
CA PRO A 96 13.99 4.28 -15.52
C PRO A 96 13.52 2.91 -16.01
N ASP A 97 14.42 1.92 -16.07
CA ASP A 97 14.09 0.55 -16.49
C ASP A 97 13.12 -0.11 -15.53
N VAL A 98 13.37 0.03 -14.22
CA VAL A 98 12.49 -0.39 -13.11
C VAL A 98 12.20 0.81 -12.24
N PHE A 99 10.99 0.96 -11.74
CA PHE A 99 10.64 2.10 -10.90
C PHE A 99 9.48 1.81 -9.95
N MET A 100 9.48 2.52 -8.81
CA MET A 100 8.32 2.60 -7.92
C MET A 100 7.21 3.34 -8.65
N VAL A 101 6.01 2.79 -8.68
CA VAL A 101 4.87 3.39 -9.36
C VAL A 101 4.07 4.20 -8.36
N PRO A 102 3.96 5.54 -8.52
CA PRO A 102 3.09 6.33 -7.67
C PRO A 102 1.64 5.84 -7.77
N ASP A 103 0.97 5.73 -6.66
CA ASP A 103 -0.39 5.17 -6.59
C ASP A 103 -1.37 5.97 -7.46
N SER A 104 -1.29 7.30 -7.40
CA SER A 104 -2.06 8.22 -8.24
C SER A 104 -1.83 8.04 -9.74
N ASP A 105 -0.65 7.56 -10.16
CA ASP A 105 -0.24 7.50 -11.55
C ASP A 105 -0.37 6.10 -12.18
N PHE A 106 -0.59 5.07 -11.37
CA PHE A 106 -0.66 3.69 -11.85
C PHE A 106 -1.66 3.52 -13.01
N ASN A 107 -2.87 4.04 -12.83
CA ASN A 107 -3.92 3.94 -13.86
C ASN A 107 -3.53 4.70 -15.13
N LEU A 108 -2.94 5.88 -14.99
CA LEU A 108 -2.47 6.68 -16.11
C LEU A 108 -1.34 5.98 -16.87
N TYR A 109 -0.30 5.53 -16.15
CA TYR A 109 0.85 4.87 -16.79
C TYR A 109 0.48 3.54 -17.45
N SER A 110 -0.45 2.79 -16.86
CA SER A 110 -0.98 1.56 -17.47
C SER A 110 -1.75 1.87 -18.75
N SER A 111 -2.68 2.85 -18.73
CA SER A 111 -3.48 3.23 -19.89
C SER A 111 -2.66 3.80 -21.06
N LEU A 112 -1.56 4.48 -20.76
CA LEU A 112 -0.63 5.02 -21.75
C LEU A 112 0.41 4.01 -22.24
N GLY A 113 0.42 2.78 -21.71
CA GLY A 113 1.40 1.76 -22.06
C GLY A 113 2.84 2.09 -21.61
N VAL A 114 3.00 2.92 -20.59
CA VAL A 114 4.30 3.21 -19.95
C VAL A 114 4.79 2.00 -19.17
N LEU A 115 3.88 1.33 -18.47
CA LEU A 115 4.14 0.09 -17.76
C LEU A 115 4.09 -1.09 -18.74
N LYS A 116 5.06 -1.98 -18.62
CA LYS A 116 5.09 -3.23 -19.37
C LYS A 116 4.04 -4.20 -18.84
N ASN A 117 3.32 -4.87 -19.75
CA ASN A 117 2.53 -6.05 -19.39
C ASN A 117 3.47 -7.18 -18.97
N LEU A 118 3.29 -7.68 -17.76
CA LEU A 118 4.14 -8.68 -17.13
C LEU A 118 3.61 -10.11 -17.27
N ASP A 119 2.42 -10.33 -17.86
CA ASP A 119 1.76 -11.63 -17.92
C ASP A 119 2.66 -12.71 -18.55
N GLU A 120 3.25 -12.41 -19.72
CA GLU A 120 4.15 -13.35 -20.41
C GLU A 120 5.43 -13.64 -19.58
N LEU A 121 5.98 -12.63 -18.90
CA LEU A 121 7.17 -12.79 -18.06
C LEU A 121 6.86 -13.70 -16.87
N ILE A 122 5.69 -13.55 -16.25
CA ILE A 122 5.26 -14.39 -15.12
C ILE A 122 4.97 -15.83 -15.58
N GLU A 123 4.29 -15.99 -16.73
CA GLU A 123 3.93 -17.32 -17.24
C GLU A 123 5.15 -18.16 -17.64
N HIS A 124 6.22 -17.54 -18.12
CA HIS A 124 7.42 -18.23 -18.58
C HIS A 124 8.51 -18.36 -17.52
N ASP A 125 8.32 -17.79 -16.33
CA ASP A 125 9.31 -17.84 -15.25
C ASP A 125 8.84 -18.75 -14.10
N ALA A 126 9.36 -19.98 -14.05
CA ALA A 126 9.08 -20.92 -12.98
C ALA A 126 9.53 -20.47 -11.58
N GLY A 127 10.29 -19.38 -11.49
CA GLY A 127 10.70 -18.77 -10.22
C GLY A 127 9.67 -17.81 -9.62
N VAL A 128 8.52 -17.60 -10.27
CA VAL A 128 7.42 -16.76 -9.77
C VAL A 128 6.14 -17.57 -9.73
N ASP A 129 5.64 -17.84 -8.53
CA ASP A 129 4.29 -18.39 -8.34
C ASP A 129 3.35 -17.29 -7.84
N ARG A 130 2.29 -17.01 -8.60
CA ARG A 130 1.25 -16.04 -8.20
C ARG A 130 0.58 -16.41 -6.87
N ASN A 131 0.55 -17.69 -6.51
CA ASN A 131 -0.06 -18.16 -5.27
C ASN A 131 0.77 -17.81 -4.02
N ASP A 132 2.05 -17.51 -4.17
CA ASP A 132 2.91 -17.07 -3.07
C ASP A 132 2.55 -15.68 -2.59
N PHE A 133 1.97 -14.85 -3.47
CA PHE A 133 1.53 -13.50 -3.15
C PHE A 133 0.13 -13.49 -2.53
N PHE A 134 -0.14 -12.51 -1.68
CA PHE A 134 -1.51 -12.17 -1.34
C PHE A 134 -2.26 -11.76 -2.60
N THR A 135 -3.43 -12.37 -2.80
CA THR A 135 -4.26 -12.12 -4.00
C THR A 135 -4.61 -10.64 -4.11
N THR A 136 -4.99 -10.02 -3.03
CA THR A 136 -5.32 -8.58 -2.96
C THR A 136 -4.13 -7.71 -3.35
N ALA A 137 -2.92 -8.00 -2.84
CA ALA A 137 -1.73 -7.24 -3.17
C ALA A 137 -1.37 -7.37 -4.66
N LEU A 138 -1.45 -8.59 -5.20
CA LEU A 138 -1.16 -8.85 -6.62
C LEU A 138 -2.18 -8.15 -7.54
N ASP A 139 -3.46 -8.18 -7.18
CA ASP A 139 -4.54 -7.54 -7.92
C ASP A 139 -4.41 -6.01 -7.94
N ALA A 140 -3.77 -5.39 -6.95
CA ALA A 140 -3.48 -3.96 -6.96
C ALA A 140 -2.62 -3.54 -8.17
N GLY A 141 -1.76 -4.42 -8.68
CA GLY A 141 -0.92 -4.20 -9.86
C GLY A 141 -1.59 -4.57 -11.19
N LYS A 142 -2.89 -4.90 -11.22
CA LYS A 142 -3.63 -5.21 -12.44
C LYS A 142 -4.33 -3.99 -13.02
N TYR A 143 -4.31 -3.87 -14.33
CA TYR A 143 -5.06 -2.90 -15.11
C TYR A 143 -5.75 -3.62 -16.28
N GLU A 144 -7.09 -3.49 -16.38
CA GLU A 144 -7.91 -4.19 -17.39
C GLU A 144 -7.64 -5.70 -17.51
N GLY A 145 -7.41 -6.36 -16.37
CA GLY A 145 -7.15 -7.80 -16.27
C GLY A 145 -5.69 -8.22 -16.49
N HIS A 146 -4.80 -7.32 -16.89
CA HIS A 146 -3.38 -7.57 -17.12
C HIS A 146 -2.52 -7.13 -15.95
N GLN A 147 -1.51 -7.92 -15.59
CA GLN A 147 -0.52 -7.55 -14.58
C GLN A 147 0.45 -6.52 -15.16
N CYS A 148 0.36 -5.26 -14.74
CA CYS A 148 1.20 -4.16 -15.21
C CYS A 148 2.29 -3.76 -14.21
N ALA A 149 2.17 -4.17 -12.95
CA ALA A 149 3.17 -3.95 -11.90
C ALA A 149 3.09 -5.07 -10.88
N LEU A 150 4.16 -5.31 -10.12
CA LEU A 150 4.17 -6.24 -8.97
C LEU A 150 4.14 -5.44 -7.67
N PRO A 151 3.45 -5.95 -6.64
CA PRO A 151 3.47 -5.35 -5.33
C PRO A 151 4.82 -5.61 -4.65
N TYR A 152 5.39 -4.57 -4.04
CA TYR A 152 6.61 -4.65 -3.27
C TYR A 152 6.34 -4.75 -1.77
N GLU A 153 5.41 -3.94 -1.30
CA GLU A 153 5.01 -3.81 0.10
C GLU A 153 3.52 -3.53 0.16
N THR A 154 2.82 -4.03 1.17
CA THR A 154 1.39 -3.81 1.33
C THR A 154 1.05 -3.35 2.74
N VAL A 155 -0.05 -2.60 2.88
CA VAL A 155 -0.53 -2.08 4.16
C VAL A 155 -2.06 -2.17 4.23
N PRO A 156 -2.61 -3.00 5.13
CA PRO A 156 -4.03 -2.99 5.40
C PRO A 156 -4.42 -1.81 6.28
N VAL A 157 -5.64 -1.32 6.09
CA VAL A 157 -6.29 -0.39 7.03
C VAL A 157 -7.00 -1.22 8.10
N LEU A 158 -6.77 -0.87 9.36
CA LEU A 158 -7.32 -1.53 10.54
C LEU A 158 -8.21 -0.55 11.30
N LEU A 159 -9.04 -1.06 12.19
CA LEU A 159 -9.81 -0.20 13.07
C LEU A 159 -9.18 -0.20 14.48
N PHE A 160 -8.66 0.95 14.86
CA PHE A 160 -8.24 1.21 16.23
C PHE A 160 -9.42 1.12 17.18
N VAL A 161 -9.20 0.54 18.36
CA VAL A 161 -10.17 0.47 19.46
C VAL A 161 -9.53 0.95 20.77
N ASN A 162 -10.15 1.91 21.42
CA ASN A 162 -9.74 2.40 22.73
C ASN A 162 -10.27 1.49 23.85
N LYS A 163 -9.44 0.52 24.27
CA LYS A 163 -9.80 -0.47 25.29
C LYS A 163 -10.08 0.18 26.64
N SER A 164 -9.33 1.22 27.01
CA SER A 164 -9.55 1.94 28.29
C SER A 164 -10.90 2.66 28.31
N LEU A 165 -11.30 3.28 27.19
CA LEU A 165 -12.57 3.97 27.10
C LEU A 165 -13.75 2.99 27.14
N LEU A 166 -13.64 1.88 26.40
CA LEU A 166 -14.66 0.83 26.41
C LEU A 166 -14.81 0.23 27.81
N ALA A 167 -13.70 -0.10 28.48
CA ALA A 167 -13.70 -0.65 29.84
C ALA A 167 -14.34 0.32 30.86
N LYS A 168 -14.01 1.63 30.77
CA LYS A 168 -14.64 2.68 31.58
C LYS A 168 -16.17 2.68 31.45
N GLU A 169 -16.67 2.41 30.25
CA GLU A 169 -18.10 2.39 29.93
C GLU A 169 -18.72 0.99 30.07
N GLN A 170 -17.97 0.01 30.62
CA GLN A 170 -18.39 -1.39 30.79
C GLN A 170 -18.85 -2.04 29.47
N ILE A 171 -18.11 -1.75 28.40
CA ILE A 171 -18.30 -2.29 27.05
C ILE A 171 -17.14 -3.25 26.75
N GLU A 172 -17.48 -4.45 26.31
CA GLU A 172 -16.47 -5.41 25.82
C GLU A 172 -15.92 -5.00 24.46
N VAL A 173 -14.65 -5.31 24.19
CA VAL A 173 -14.05 -5.12 22.88
C VAL A 173 -14.73 -6.06 21.90
N PRO A 174 -15.23 -5.57 20.74
CA PRO A 174 -15.89 -6.40 19.76
C PRO A 174 -15.02 -7.56 19.25
N GLY A 175 -15.65 -8.71 18.98
CA GLY A 175 -15.03 -9.86 18.31
C GLY A 175 -14.88 -9.67 16.79
N GLU A 176 -14.48 -10.75 16.09
CA GLU A 176 -14.19 -10.67 14.65
C GLU A 176 -15.48 -10.53 13.79
N ASP A 177 -16.63 -11.03 14.26
CA ASP A 177 -17.90 -11.07 13.51
C ASP A 177 -18.88 -9.93 13.88
N TRP A 178 -18.37 -8.79 14.33
CA TRP A 178 -19.23 -7.68 14.72
C TRP A 178 -19.77 -6.88 13.53
N THR A 179 -20.86 -6.13 13.79
CA THR A 179 -21.65 -5.49 12.76
C THR A 179 -21.73 -3.98 12.90
N TRP A 180 -22.29 -3.29 11.89
CA TRP A 180 -22.61 -1.86 11.95
C TRP A 180 -23.55 -1.51 13.11
N ASP A 181 -24.52 -2.40 13.42
CA ASP A 181 -25.44 -2.15 14.52
C ASP A 181 -24.72 -2.25 15.86
N ASP A 182 -23.79 -3.20 16.04
CA ASP A 182 -22.93 -3.27 17.22
C ASP A 182 -22.10 -2.00 17.39
N MET A 183 -21.44 -1.56 16.33
CA MET A 183 -20.65 -0.32 16.34
C MET A 183 -21.52 0.89 16.67
N TYR A 184 -22.69 1.00 16.06
CA TYR A 184 -23.60 2.11 16.33
C TYR A 184 -24.03 2.14 17.80
N GLU A 185 -24.43 0.99 18.39
CA GLU A 185 -24.82 0.91 19.79
C GLU A 185 -23.67 1.24 20.75
N ILE A 186 -22.44 0.82 20.43
CA ILE A 186 -21.26 1.21 21.19
C ILE A 186 -21.05 2.73 21.09
N CYS A 187 -21.03 3.29 19.87
CA CYS A 187 -20.87 4.72 19.64
C CYS A 187 -21.95 5.53 20.38
N ARG A 188 -23.19 5.09 20.35
CA ARG A 188 -24.31 5.73 21.05
C ARG A 188 -24.13 5.77 22.58
N LYS A 189 -23.55 4.72 23.17
CA LYS A 189 -23.25 4.66 24.60
C LYS A 189 -22.05 5.53 24.99
N ILE A 190 -21.05 5.59 24.12
CA ILE A 190 -19.79 6.33 24.34
C ILE A 190 -20.00 7.84 24.17
N THR A 191 -20.74 8.26 23.12
CA THR A 191 -20.89 9.67 22.77
C THR A 191 -21.75 10.39 23.78
N LYS A 192 -21.12 11.23 24.61
CA LYS A 192 -21.80 11.94 25.71
C LYS A 192 -21.03 13.14 26.23
N ASP A 193 -21.75 14.04 26.85
CA ASP A 193 -21.25 15.08 27.75
C ASP A 193 -20.96 14.46 29.12
N VAL A 194 -19.71 14.41 29.54
CA VAL A 194 -19.29 13.79 30.80
C VAL A 194 -19.26 14.81 31.94
N ASN A 195 -18.99 16.07 31.64
CA ASN A 195 -18.82 17.13 32.63
C ASN A 195 -20.09 17.94 32.87
N GLY A 196 -21.11 17.84 32.00
CA GLY A 196 -22.40 18.49 32.13
C GLY A 196 -22.42 19.93 31.64
N ASP A 197 -21.48 20.36 30.79
CA ASP A 197 -21.41 21.73 30.27
C ASP A 197 -22.23 21.95 28.98
N GLY A 198 -22.86 20.91 28.47
CA GLY A 198 -23.68 20.93 27.26
C GLY A 198 -22.90 20.63 25.98
N LEU A 199 -21.60 20.34 26.07
CA LEU A 199 -20.77 19.91 24.97
C LEU A 199 -20.38 18.44 25.14
N LEU A 200 -20.22 17.71 24.03
CA LEU A 200 -19.77 16.33 24.09
C LEU A 200 -18.27 16.28 24.38
N ASP A 201 -17.90 15.41 25.34
CA ASP A 201 -16.50 15.17 25.74
C ASP A 201 -15.97 13.82 25.21
N GLN A 202 -16.86 12.89 24.86
CA GLN A 202 -16.52 11.56 24.35
C GLN A 202 -17.25 11.31 23.03
N PHE A 203 -16.59 10.59 22.13
CA PHE A 203 -17.06 10.35 20.77
C PHE A 203 -16.88 8.88 20.37
N GLY A 204 -17.82 8.39 19.56
CA GLY A 204 -17.76 7.02 19.05
C GLY A 204 -16.64 6.83 18.03
N THR A 205 -16.53 7.72 17.05
CA THR A 205 -15.58 7.57 15.94
C THR A 205 -14.87 8.87 15.59
N TYR A 206 -13.64 8.72 15.07
CA TYR A 206 -12.89 9.76 14.38
C TYR A 206 -12.38 9.21 13.05
N ASN A 207 -12.46 9.99 11.98
CA ASN A 207 -12.03 9.62 10.61
C ASN A 207 -12.63 8.33 10.02
N TYR A 208 -13.70 7.78 10.60
CA TYR A 208 -14.43 6.69 9.96
C TYR A 208 -15.19 7.24 8.75
N SER A 209 -14.87 6.76 7.55
CA SER A 209 -15.36 7.33 6.31
C SER A 209 -16.48 6.50 5.66
N TRP A 210 -17.26 7.12 4.79
CA TRP A 210 -18.26 6.43 3.98
C TRP A 210 -17.63 5.36 3.07
N ARG A 211 -16.37 5.54 2.63
CA ARG A 211 -15.65 4.55 1.85
C ARG A 211 -15.40 3.27 2.66
N ASN A 212 -14.99 3.40 3.95
CA ASN A 212 -14.85 2.26 4.85
C ASN A 212 -16.18 1.50 4.98
N ALA A 213 -17.30 2.24 5.12
CA ALA A 213 -18.62 1.63 5.20
C ALA A 213 -19.01 0.94 3.89
N VAL A 214 -18.73 1.50 2.70
CA VAL A 214 -18.99 0.83 1.42
C VAL A 214 -18.22 -0.48 1.30
N TYR A 215 -16.95 -0.52 1.66
CA TYR A 215 -16.14 -1.76 1.59
C TYR A 215 -16.73 -2.87 2.49
N THR A 216 -17.25 -2.51 3.65
CA THR A 216 -17.80 -3.48 4.59
C THR A 216 -19.28 -3.82 4.33
N SER A 217 -19.96 -3.10 3.46
CA SER A 217 -21.35 -3.41 3.04
C SER A 217 -21.45 -4.43 1.90
N GLY A 218 -20.33 -4.81 1.30
CA GLY A 218 -20.31 -5.56 0.03
C GLY A 218 -20.43 -4.67 -1.20
N GLY A 219 -20.49 -3.36 -1.04
CA GLY A 219 -20.55 -2.38 -2.14
C GLY A 219 -19.22 -2.24 -2.89
N ARG A 220 -19.30 -1.67 -4.08
CA ARG A 220 -18.15 -1.41 -4.96
C ARG A 220 -18.23 0.01 -5.52
N PHE A 221 -17.09 0.62 -5.77
CA PHE A 221 -17.01 1.94 -6.42
C PHE A 221 -16.92 1.86 -7.94
N TYR A 222 -16.67 0.70 -8.49
CA TYR A 222 -16.58 0.48 -9.91
C TYR A 222 -17.00 -0.94 -10.26
N ASP A 223 -17.83 -1.06 -11.27
CA ASP A 223 -18.20 -2.33 -11.90
C ASP A 223 -17.41 -2.44 -13.22
N GLY A 224 -16.36 -3.23 -13.22
CA GLY A 224 -15.48 -3.44 -14.39
C GLY A 224 -16.21 -4.08 -15.54
N ASP A 225 -17.14 -4.98 -15.28
CA ASP A 225 -17.90 -5.70 -16.31
C ASP A 225 -18.87 -4.76 -17.04
N GLN A 226 -19.46 -3.82 -16.30
CA GLN A 226 -20.41 -2.85 -16.85
C GLN A 226 -19.76 -1.50 -17.17
N GLN A 227 -18.51 -1.29 -16.79
CA GLN A 227 -17.79 0.00 -16.88
C GLN A 227 -18.61 1.15 -16.26
N GLN A 228 -19.26 0.89 -15.14
CA GLN A 228 -20.14 1.81 -14.44
C GLN A 228 -19.67 2.09 -13.02
N LEU A 229 -20.05 3.27 -12.53
CA LEU A 229 -19.85 3.72 -11.17
C LEU A 229 -21.19 3.59 -10.42
N PRO A 230 -21.36 2.62 -9.52
CA PRO A 230 -22.64 2.31 -8.92
C PRO A 230 -22.97 3.17 -7.69
N PHE A 231 -22.88 4.51 -7.80
CA PHE A 231 -23.17 5.43 -6.69
C PHE A 231 -24.64 5.42 -6.21
N THR A 232 -25.54 4.78 -6.97
CA THR A 232 -26.94 4.57 -6.56
C THR A 232 -27.25 3.14 -6.19
N ASP A 233 -26.23 2.30 -6.09
CA ASP A 233 -26.36 0.94 -5.56
C ASP A 233 -26.80 0.97 -4.09
N SER A 234 -27.61 -0.03 -3.69
CA SER A 234 -28.17 -0.12 -2.33
C SER A 234 -27.07 -0.15 -1.26
N HIS A 235 -25.96 -0.87 -1.49
CA HIS A 235 -24.86 -0.95 -0.54
C HIS A 235 -24.18 0.40 -0.33
N VAL A 236 -23.98 1.17 -1.41
CA VAL A 236 -23.40 2.53 -1.32
C VAL A 236 -24.36 3.47 -0.61
N LEU A 237 -25.65 3.44 -0.94
CA LEU A 237 -26.67 4.29 -0.29
C LEU A 237 -26.81 3.95 1.21
N ASP A 238 -26.82 2.68 1.57
CA ASP A 238 -26.93 2.23 2.95
C ASP A 238 -25.67 2.58 3.76
N ALA A 239 -24.47 2.48 3.14
CA ALA A 239 -23.23 2.95 3.75
C ALA A 239 -23.26 4.46 4.08
N ILE A 240 -23.75 5.30 3.16
CA ILE A 240 -23.88 6.75 3.40
C ILE A 240 -24.95 7.05 4.47
N LYS A 241 -26.09 6.31 4.46
CA LYS A 241 -27.13 6.42 5.52
C LYS A 241 -26.58 6.01 6.88
N TYR A 242 -25.77 4.96 6.93
CA TYR A 242 -25.10 4.54 8.15
C TYR A 242 -24.14 5.61 8.69
N MET A 243 -23.33 6.19 7.82
CA MET A 243 -22.45 7.31 8.17
C MET A 243 -23.23 8.50 8.73
N LYS A 244 -24.38 8.81 8.13
CA LYS A 244 -25.26 9.87 8.62
C LYS A 244 -25.75 9.58 10.04
N ARG A 245 -26.22 8.35 10.31
CA ARG A 245 -26.64 7.93 11.65
C ARG A 245 -25.51 8.05 12.68
N LEU A 246 -24.26 7.68 12.33
CA LEU A 246 -23.10 7.84 13.20
C LEU A 246 -22.78 9.33 13.45
N ASN A 247 -22.81 10.15 12.40
CA ASN A 247 -22.54 11.57 12.50
C ASN A 247 -23.57 12.32 13.35
N ASP A 248 -24.84 11.90 13.26
CA ASP A 248 -25.94 12.50 14.05
C ASP A 248 -25.75 12.33 15.57
N LEU A 249 -25.00 11.28 16.01
CA LEU A 249 -24.64 11.10 17.41
C LEU A 249 -23.80 12.25 17.96
N ASN A 250 -23.00 12.88 17.13
CA ASN A 250 -22.12 13.99 17.52
C ASN A 250 -22.86 15.33 17.70
N GLN A 251 -24.16 15.38 17.43
CA GLN A 251 -25.00 16.59 17.65
C GLN A 251 -24.45 17.86 16.96
N GLY A 252 -23.81 17.70 15.81
CA GLY A 252 -23.18 18.79 15.05
C GLY A 252 -21.80 19.20 15.53
N GLN A 253 -21.24 18.58 16.56
CA GLN A 253 -19.85 18.80 16.98
C GLN A 253 -18.89 18.02 16.09
N SER A 254 -17.78 18.67 15.73
CA SER A 254 -16.68 18.03 14.99
C SER A 254 -15.76 17.30 15.96
N VAL A 255 -15.46 16.04 15.66
CA VAL A 255 -14.44 15.26 16.38
C VAL A 255 -13.06 15.62 15.82
N THR A 256 -12.10 15.83 16.70
CA THR A 256 -10.77 16.34 16.34
C THR A 256 -9.66 15.33 16.67
N GLN A 257 -8.48 15.54 16.07
CA GLN A 257 -7.27 14.79 16.43
C GLN A 257 -6.90 14.96 17.92
N GLU A 258 -7.25 16.11 18.52
CA GLU A 258 -7.00 16.36 19.94
C GLU A 258 -7.89 15.48 20.83
N ASP A 259 -9.16 15.26 20.45
CA ASP A 259 -10.06 14.34 21.15
C ASP A 259 -9.54 12.91 21.11
N PHE A 260 -9.03 12.47 19.96
CA PHE A 260 -8.36 11.19 19.83
C PHE A 260 -7.11 11.11 20.74
N ASN A 261 -6.23 12.09 20.69
CA ASN A 261 -5.00 12.11 21.48
C ASN A 261 -5.24 12.11 22.99
N LYS A 262 -6.37 12.67 23.43
CA LYS A 262 -6.82 12.64 24.83
C LYS A 262 -7.44 11.29 25.23
N GLY A 263 -7.66 10.38 24.30
CA GLY A 263 -8.32 9.10 24.55
C GLY A 263 -9.84 9.19 24.67
N ASN A 264 -10.44 10.22 24.10
CA ASN A 264 -11.88 10.49 24.14
C ASN A 264 -12.65 9.89 22.97
N VAL A 265 -11.97 9.15 22.09
CA VAL A 265 -12.56 8.51 20.91
C VAL A 265 -12.46 6.99 21.03
N ALA A 266 -13.56 6.28 20.74
CA ALA A 266 -13.58 4.83 20.84
C ALA A 266 -12.94 4.12 19.64
N PHE A 267 -13.24 4.56 18.41
CA PHE A 267 -12.78 3.92 17.17
C PHE A 267 -12.19 4.93 16.18
N MET A 268 -11.11 4.52 15.50
CA MET A 268 -10.51 5.28 14.43
C MET A 268 -9.87 4.33 13.41
N PRO A 269 -10.14 4.48 12.10
CA PRO A 269 -9.36 3.80 11.08
C PRO A 269 -7.90 4.24 11.14
N LEU A 270 -6.98 3.29 11.08
CA LEU A 270 -5.55 3.57 10.91
C LEU A 270 -4.91 2.48 10.05
N THR A 271 -3.83 2.83 9.38
CA THR A 271 -3.05 1.89 8.60
C THR A 271 -2.17 1.03 9.51
N PHE A 272 -1.78 -0.15 9.05
CA PHE A 272 -0.79 -0.96 9.77
C PHE A 272 0.55 -0.23 9.93
N ALA A 273 0.90 0.65 8.99
CA ALA A 273 2.10 1.48 9.09
C ALA A 273 2.01 2.48 10.26
N GLU A 274 0.85 3.12 10.45
CA GLU A 274 0.60 3.96 11.62
C GLU A 274 0.60 3.13 12.92
N TYR A 275 -0.03 1.95 12.92
CA TYR A 275 0.02 1.02 14.06
C TYR A 275 1.46 0.74 14.49
N ARG A 276 2.35 0.38 13.55
CA ARG A 276 3.77 0.17 13.83
C ARG A 276 4.44 1.42 14.37
N THR A 277 4.18 2.58 13.77
CA THR A 277 4.76 3.86 14.20
C THR A 277 4.31 4.25 15.61
N TYR A 278 3.04 3.99 15.96
CA TYR A 278 2.52 4.30 17.29
C TYR A 278 2.96 3.30 18.38
N LYS A 279 3.22 2.06 18.00
CA LYS A 279 3.56 0.99 18.95
C LYS A 279 5.06 0.76 19.13
N THR A 280 5.87 1.00 18.11
CA THR A 280 7.27 0.59 18.09
C THR A 280 8.26 1.70 18.43
N TYR A 281 9.37 1.34 19.08
CA TYR A 281 10.51 2.24 19.24
C TYR A 281 11.29 2.35 17.91
N PRO A 282 11.86 3.53 17.54
CA PRO A 282 11.93 4.78 18.29
C PRO A 282 10.74 5.73 18.09
N TYR A 283 9.78 5.37 17.25
CA TYR A 283 8.70 6.26 16.80
C TYR A 283 7.53 6.40 17.77
N ARG A 284 7.60 5.75 18.94
CA ARG A 284 6.52 5.76 19.93
C ARG A 284 5.94 7.14 20.18
N ILE A 285 4.68 7.30 19.85
CA ILE A 285 3.85 8.41 20.33
C ILE A 285 3.29 8.11 21.71
N LYS A 286 3.57 6.92 22.25
CA LYS A 286 3.08 6.40 23.53
C LYS A 286 3.25 7.30 24.75
N LYS A 287 4.31 8.11 24.78
CA LYS A 287 4.50 9.06 25.89
C LYS A 287 3.36 10.09 26.04
N TYR A 288 2.50 10.20 25.03
CA TYR A 288 1.34 11.11 25.01
C TYR A 288 0.02 10.38 25.22
N THR A 289 -0.07 9.05 25.04
CA THR A 289 -1.30 8.30 25.22
C THR A 289 -1.31 7.58 26.57
N LYS A 290 -2.23 7.97 27.46
CA LYS A 290 -2.43 7.37 28.79
C LYS A 290 -3.47 6.24 28.79
N PHE A 291 -3.81 5.69 27.64
CA PHE A 291 -4.87 4.70 27.49
C PHE A 291 -4.37 3.47 26.73
N GLN A 292 -4.99 2.33 27.04
CA GLN A 292 -4.73 1.07 26.32
C GLN A 292 -5.57 1.02 25.08
N TRP A 293 -4.98 0.56 23.98
CA TRP A 293 -5.63 0.42 22.71
C TRP A 293 -5.10 -0.77 21.91
N ASP A 294 -5.85 -1.19 20.91
CA ASP A 294 -5.48 -2.25 19.98
C ASP A 294 -6.13 -2.00 18.61
N CYS A 295 -5.94 -2.93 17.66
CA CYS A 295 -6.60 -2.92 16.36
C CYS A 295 -7.49 -4.15 16.21
N ILE A 296 -8.65 -3.93 15.61
CA ILE A 296 -9.64 -4.95 15.28
C ILE A 296 -10.05 -4.82 13.82
N THR A 297 -10.86 -5.78 13.32
CA THR A 297 -11.50 -5.70 12.01
C THR A 297 -12.53 -4.57 11.97
N PHE A 298 -12.88 -4.10 10.76
CA PHE A 298 -14.05 -3.24 10.57
C PHE A 298 -15.35 -3.99 10.78
N PRO A 299 -16.44 -3.33 11.24
CA PRO A 299 -17.73 -3.96 11.39
C PRO A 299 -18.37 -4.25 10.04
N ALA A 300 -18.98 -5.42 9.88
CA ALA A 300 -19.71 -5.80 8.69
C ALA A 300 -21.01 -5.02 8.52
N GLY A 301 -21.32 -4.59 7.31
CA GLY A 301 -22.65 -4.10 6.95
C GLY A 301 -23.67 -5.26 6.86
N LYS A 302 -24.94 -4.94 6.62
CA LYS A 302 -26.06 -5.90 6.67
C LYS A 302 -25.87 -7.12 5.77
N GLU A 303 -25.28 -6.95 4.60
CA GLU A 303 -25.05 -8.01 3.60
C GLU A 303 -23.56 -8.10 3.23
N GLY A 304 -22.70 -7.54 4.07
CA GLY A 304 -21.27 -7.42 3.86
C GLY A 304 -20.44 -8.32 4.76
N GLU A 305 -19.16 -7.99 4.81
CA GLU A 305 -18.13 -8.74 5.54
C GLU A 305 -17.22 -7.76 6.28
N ASN A 306 -16.46 -8.27 7.26
CA ASN A 306 -15.48 -7.49 8.04
C ASN A 306 -14.20 -7.22 7.20
N ARG A 307 -14.37 -6.57 6.06
CA ARG A 307 -13.31 -6.27 5.08
C ARG A 307 -12.62 -4.95 5.35
N SER A 308 -11.37 -4.85 4.92
CA SER A 308 -10.58 -3.63 5.01
C SER A 308 -9.99 -3.27 3.65
N ARG A 309 -9.72 -1.98 3.45
CA ARG A 309 -8.90 -1.54 2.33
C ARG A 309 -7.46 -2.01 2.54
N VAL A 310 -6.84 -2.45 1.45
CA VAL A 310 -5.43 -2.84 1.40
C VAL A 310 -4.74 -2.01 0.32
N ASP A 311 -3.75 -1.25 0.72
CA ASP A 311 -2.93 -0.44 -0.17
C ASP A 311 -1.61 -1.17 -0.46
N SER A 312 -1.08 -1.03 -1.67
CA SER A 312 0.17 -1.68 -2.06
C SER A 312 1.09 -0.72 -2.80
N LEU A 313 2.34 -0.64 -2.36
CA LEU A 313 3.38 0.02 -3.13
C LEU A 313 3.76 -0.89 -4.29
N LEU A 314 3.58 -0.39 -5.51
CA LEU A 314 3.81 -1.11 -6.74
C LEU A 314 5.17 -0.77 -7.33
N MET A 315 5.77 -1.74 -7.99
CA MET A 315 6.96 -1.56 -8.82
C MET A 315 6.68 -2.07 -10.23
N GLY A 316 7.11 -1.33 -11.23
CA GLY A 316 6.87 -1.66 -12.63
C GLY A 316 8.14 -1.61 -13.47
N ILE A 317 8.03 -2.17 -14.67
CA ILE A 317 9.06 -2.12 -15.71
C ILE A 317 8.61 -1.13 -16.78
N ASN A 318 9.50 -0.26 -17.19
CA ASN A 318 9.29 0.60 -18.33
C ASN A 318 9.13 -0.22 -19.62
N SER A 319 8.02 -0.06 -20.33
CA SER A 319 7.74 -0.81 -21.55
C SER A 319 8.78 -0.59 -22.67
N ASN A 320 9.52 0.52 -22.61
CA ASN A 320 10.57 0.89 -23.56
C ASN A 320 12.00 0.54 -23.08
N THR A 321 12.16 -0.24 -22.01
CA THR A 321 13.48 -0.66 -21.53
C THR A 321 14.23 -1.47 -22.59
N LYS A 322 15.53 -1.28 -22.67
CA LYS A 322 16.43 -2.08 -23.51
C LYS A 322 17.00 -3.30 -22.78
N HIS A 323 16.72 -3.40 -21.49
CA HIS A 323 17.28 -4.39 -20.57
C HIS A 323 16.18 -5.23 -19.92
N GLU A 324 15.14 -5.59 -20.67
CA GLU A 324 13.93 -6.27 -20.17
C GLU A 324 14.22 -7.45 -19.24
N LYS A 325 15.12 -8.35 -19.66
CA LYS A 325 15.46 -9.52 -18.86
C LYS A 325 16.06 -9.15 -17.51
N LEU A 326 17.00 -8.20 -17.48
CA LEU A 326 17.62 -7.74 -16.23
C LEU A 326 16.65 -6.95 -15.36
N ALA A 327 15.79 -6.14 -15.98
CA ALA A 327 14.73 -5.42 -15.30
C ALA A 327 13.74 -6.39 -14.62
N TRP A 328 13.37 -7.48 -15.30
CA TRP A 328 12.53 -8.53 -14.75
C TRP A 328 13.19 -9.28 -13.58
N GLU A 329 14.45 -9.68 -13.74
CA GLU A 329 15.22 -10.36 -12.68
C GLU A 329 15.35 -9.46 -11.42
N PHE A 330 15.58 -8.17 -11.61
CA PHE A 330 15.67 -7.22 -10.50
C PHE A 330 14.30 -6.98 -9.83
N LEU A 331 13.23 -6.82 -10.62
CA LEU A 331 11.88 -6.68 -10.10
C LEU A 331 11.47 -7.92 -9.28
N LYS A 332 11.75 -9.13 -9.80
CA LYS A 332 11.55 -10.38 -9.08
C LYS A 332 12.28 -10.43 -7.74
N GLN A 333 13.54 -10.02 -7.73
CA GLN A 333 14.33 -10.02 -6.50
C GLN A 333 13.72 -9.11 -5.45
N LEU A 334 13.22 -7.93 -5.83
CA LEU A 334 12.59 -6.98 -4.92
C LEU A 334 11.25 -7.50 -4.38
N THR A 335 10.44 -8.14 -5.22
CA THR A 335 9.04 -8.44 -4.89
C THR A 335 8.82 -9.89 -4.46
N GLY A 336 9.62 -10.83 -4.95
CA GLY A 336 9.42 -12.28 -4.74
C GLY A 336 10.51 -12.97 -3.92
N ASN A 337 11.60 -12.29 -3.53
CA ASN A 337 12.63 -12.91 -2.71
C ASN A 337 12.27 -12.86 -1.22
N GLU A 338 12.15 -14.00 -0.56
CA GLU A 338 11.71 -14.10 0.85
C GLU A 338 12.59 -13.30 1.82
N GLU A 339 13.92 -13.26 1.63
CA GLU A 339 14.81 -12.49 2.52
C GLU A 339 14.64 -10.99 2.32
N MET A 340 14.47 -10.52 1.08
CA MET A 340 14.17 -9.11 0.80
C MET A 340 12.79 -8.74 1.37
N GLN A 341 11.81 -9.60 1.23
CA GLN A 341 10.47 -9.42 1.77
C GLN A 341 10.44 -9.50 3.31
N MET A 342 11.33 -10.28 3.93
CA MET A 342 11.51 -10.30 5.39
C MET A 342 12.11 -8.98 5.92
N ASP A 343 12.99 -8.35 5.14
CA ASP A 343 13.59 -7.07 5.49
C ASP A 343 12.56 -5.91 5.53
N ILE A 344 11.40 -6.05 4.90
CA ILE A 344 10.28 -5.11 5.04
C ILE A 344 9.85 -5.00 6.51
N PHE A 345 9.75 -6.12 7.23
CA PHE A 345 9.43 -6.11 8.64
C PHE A 345 10.53 -5.47 9.52
N ARG A 346 11.78 -5.42 9.07
CA ARG A 346 12.90 -4.81 9.83
C ARG A 346 13.09 -3.34 9.54
N TYR A 347 12.92 -2.93 8.28
CA TYR A 347 13.39 -1.64 7.79
C TYR A 347 12.29 -0.78 7.16
N SER A 348 11.09 -1.31 6.97
CA SER A 348 9.91 -0.57 6.52
C SER A 348 8.78 -0.63 7.53
N GLN A 349 7.69 0.07 7.26
CA GLN A 349 6.51 0.11 8.13
C GLN A 349 5.34 -0.74 7.59
N GLY A 350 5.48 -1.30 6.41
CA GLY A 350 4.45 -2.14 5.81
C GLY A 350 4.60 -3.62 6.12
N VAL A 351 3.96 -4.42 5.31
CA VAL A 351 3.88 -5.88 5.39
C VAL A 351 4.41 -6.48 4.10
N SER A 352 5.07 -7.63 4.19
CA SER A 352 5.46 -8.41 3.01
C SER A 352 4.24 -8.80 2.17
N VAL A 353 4.41 -8.77 0.86
CA VAL A 353 3.40 -9.21 -0.11
C VAL A 353 3.35 -10.74 -0.26
N LEU A 354 4.31 -11.46 0.35
CA LEU A 354 4.37 -12.91 0.32
C LEU A 354 3.67 -13.52 1.53
N LYS A 355 2.78 -14.48 1.26
CA LYS A 355 2.01 -15.22 2.28
C LYS A 355 2.91 -15.98 3.24
N SER A 356 3.94 -16.66 2.71
CA SER A 356 4.93 -17.43 3.49
C SER A 356 5.68 -16.55 4.48
N VAL A 357 6.05 -15.34 4.08
CA VAL A 357 6.79 -14.39 4.91
C VAL A 357 5.90 -13.79 5.98
N THR A 358 4.73 -13.23 5.61
CA THR A 358 3.81 -12.56 6.55
C THR A 358 3.23 -13.54 7.58
N GLY A 359 2.92 -14.79 7.19
CA GLY A 359 2.44 -15.82 8.10
C GLY A 359 3.52 -16.49 8.96
N SER A 360 4.80 -16.09 8.82
CA SER A 360 5.91 -16.75 9.50
C SER A 360 6.07 -16.31 10.97
N ALA A 361 6.51 -17.24 11.82
CA ALA A 361 6.91 -16.93 13.19
C ALA A 361 8.09 -15.93 13.25
N ARG A 362 8.94 -15.89 12.21
CA ARG A 362 10.06 -14.96 12.11
C ARG A 362 9.58 -13.51 11.93
N ALA A 363 8.58 -13.28 11.09
CA ALA A 363 7.96 -11.95 10.93
C ALA A 363 7.31 -11.48 12.24
N ALA A 364 6.53 -12.37 12.89
CA ALA A 364 5.91 -12.08 14.18
C ALA A 364 6.95 -11.73 15.25
N ALA A 365 8.08 -12.46 15.31
CA ALA A 365 9.15 -12.18 16.26
C ALA A 365 9.79 -10.79 16.02
N ILE A 366 10.04 -10.42 14.74
CA ILE A 366 10.60 -9.10 14.40
C ILE A 366 9.66 -7.97 14.85
N ILE A 367 8.35 -8.11 14.63
CA ILE A 367 7.38 -7.10 15.09
C ILE A 367 7.38 -7.03 16.62
N GLN A 368 7.52 -8.18 17.32
CA GLN A 368 7.53 -8.26 18.79
C GLN A 368 8.78 -7.62 19.40
N GLU A 369 9.94 -7.74 18.77
CA GLU A 369 11.21 -7.15 19.26
C GLU A 369 11.12 -5.63 19.46
N ASP A 370 10.30 -4.97 18.65
CA ASP A 370 10.11 -3.51 18.70
C ASP A 370 9.07 -3.06 19.73
N MET A 371 8.40 -3.99 20.43
CA MET A 371 7.32 -3.68 21.38
C MET A 371 7.80 -3.62 22.84
N ASP A 372 7.01 -2.96 23.70
CA ASP A 372 7.27 -2.96 25.13
C ASP A 372 7.00 -4.34 25.76
N GLU A 373 7.70 -4.61 26.86
CA GLU A 373 7.48 -5.82 27.64
C GLU A 373 6.02 -5.89 28.12
N GLY A 374 5.35 -7.00 27.81
CA GLY A 374 3.93 -7.21 28.15
C GLY A 374 2.91 -6.65 27.17
N GLU A 375 3.34 -6.03 26.06
CA GLU A 375 2.43 -5.65 24.98
C GLU A 375 2.23 -6.82 24.00
N GLN A 376 0.98 -6.98 23.60
CA GLN A 376 0.63 -7.95 22.55
C GLN A 376 0.80 -7.31 21.18
N VAL A 377 1.47 -8.02 20.30
CA VAL A 377 1.48 -7.74 18.84
C VAL A 377 0.10 -8.04 18.28
N ILE A 378 -0.29 -7.30 17.25
CA ILE A 378 -1.43 -7.68 16.43
C ILE A 378 -1.31 -9.16 16.03
N ASN A 379 -2.39 -9.90 16.16
CA ASN A 379 -2.40 -11.32 15.81
C ASN A 379 -2.02 -11.49 14.32
N SER A 380 -0.98 -12.27 14.04
CA SER A 380 -0.51 -12.52 12.68
C SER A 380 -1.58 -13.18 11.79
N SER A 381 -2.49 -13.98 12.38
CA SER A 381 -3.63 -14.55 11.64
C SER A 381 -4.65 -13.47 11.28
N LEU A 382 -4.91 -12.50 12.15
CA LEU A 382 -5.76 -11.36 11.83
C LEU A 382 -5.16 -10.56 10.66
N LEU A 383 -3.87 -10.23 10.75
CA LEU A 383 -3.16 -9.50 9.69
C LEU A 383 -3.21 -10.24 8.35
N TYR A 384 -2.93 -11.54 8.36
CA TYR A 384 -3.03 -12.41 7.17
C TYR A 384 -4.44 -12.36 6.56
N ASN A 385 -5.47 -12.59 7.39
CA ASN A 385 -6.87 -12.63 6.94
C ASN A 385 -7.34 -11.29 6.38
N VAL A 386 -6.96 -10.19 7.03
CA VAL A 386 -7.33 -8.83 6.59
C VAL A 386 -6.70 -8.50 5.24
N ILE A 387 -5.46 -8.94 4.97
CA ILE A 387 -4.81 -8.71 3.68
C ILE A 387 -5.42 -9.61 2.60
N GLU A 388 -5.55 -10.91 2.84
CA GLU A 388 -6.04 -11.87 1.83
C GLU A 388 -7.49 -11.59 1.41
N ASN A 389 -8.34 -11.20 2.36
CA ASN A 389 -9.75 -10.88 2.12
C ASN A 389 -10.01 -9.39 1.95
N GLY A 390 -8.97 -8.59 1.83
CA GLY A 390 -9.08 -7.15 1.74
C GLY A 390 -9.73 -6.66 0.43
N VAL A 391 -9.90 -5.36 0.35
CA VAL A 391 -10.46 -4.68 -0.82
C VAL A 391 -9.42 -3.70 -1.35
N ILE A 392 -9.18 -3.73 -2.65
CA ILE A 392 -8.34 -2.74 -3.35
C ILE A 392 -9.21 -1.65 -3.98
N GLU A 393 -8.63 -0.48 -4.14
CA GLU A 393 -9.30 0.59 -4.87
C GLU A 393 -9.37 0.26 -6.37
N PRO A 394 -10.46 0.65 -7.04
CA PRO A 394 -10.63 0.39 -8.47
C PRO A 394 -9.54 1.03 -9.33
N LYS A 395 -9.21 0.39 -10.43
CA LYS A 395 -8.15 0.82 -11.35
C LYS A 395 -8.74 1.31 -12.67
N PHE A 396 -9.01 2.62 -12.77
CA PHE A 396 -9.36 3.31 -14.00
C PHE A 396 -8.85 4.76 -13.99
N GLN A 397 -8.61 5.33 -15.16
CA GLN A 397 -7.83 6.57 -15.33
C GLN A 397 -8.35 7.78 -14.53
N GLN A 398 -9.68 7.92 -14.38
CA GLN A 398 -10.29 9.08 -13.73
C GLN A 398 -10.69 8.81 -12.26
N TYR A 399 -10.22 7.71 -11.67
CA TYR A 399 -10.65 7.27 -10.33
C TYR A 399 -10.53 8.37 -9.27
N GLU A 400 -9.38 9.00 -9.15
CA GLU A 400 -9.10 10.02 -8.13
C GLU A 400 -10.04 11.24 -8.26
N GLN A 401 -10.25 11.73 -9.48
CA GLN A 401 -11.14 12.86 -9.72
C GLN A 401 -12.58 12.52 -9.37
N VAL A 402 -13.03 11.34 -9.74
CA VAL A 402 -14.39 10.88 -9.44
C VAL A 402 -14.59 10.73 -7.94
N MET A 403 -13.65 10.13 -7.24
CA MET A 403 -13.75 9.92 -5.80
C MET A 403 -13.65 11.22 -5.02
N SER A 404 -12.83 12.16 -5.44
CA SER A 404 -12.79 13.52 -4.85
C SER A 404 -14.13 14.25 -4.98
N LEU A 405 -14.80 14.13 -6.13
CA LEU A 405 -16.15 14.70 -6.32
C LEU A 405 -17.20 13.98 -5.45
N ALA A 406 -17.08 12.66 -5.31
CA ALA A 406 -17.96 11.87 -4.46
C ALA A 406 -17.82 12.23 -2.97
N ASP A 407 -16.58 12.37 -2.49
CA ASP A 407 -16.30 12.83 -1.12
C ASP A 407 -16.93 14.20 -0.84
N GLY A 408 -16.82 15.12 -1.80
CA GLY A 408 -17.44 16.44 -1.70
C GLY A 408 -18.96 16.38 -1.63
N GLU A 409 -19.61 15.49 -2.39
CA GLU A 409 -21.07 15.34 -2.33
C GLU A 409 -21.53 14.65 -1.05
N VAL A 410 -20.85 13.58 -0.60
CA VAL A 410 -21.16 12.92 0.67
C VAL A 410 -20.95 13.86 1.84
N SER A 411 -19.89 14.67 1.85
CA SER A 411 -19.67 15.69 2.87
C SER A 411 -20.85 16.68 2.97
N LYS A 412 -21.39 17.15 1.84
CA LYS A 412 -22.59 18.00 1.81
C LYS A 412 -23.82 17.28 2.35
N ILE A 413 -24.01 16.00 2.01
CA ILE A 413 -25.11 15.18 2.53
C ILE A 413 -25.06 15.12 4.05
N LEU A 414 -23.87 14.90 4.61
CA LEU A 414 -23.70 14.78 6.06
C LEU A 414 -23.85 16.12 6.78
N MET A 415 -23.18 17.19 6.28
CA MET A 415 -23.19 18.52 6.92
C MET A 415 -24.53 19.23 6.81
N GLU A 416 -25.19 19.15 5.66
CA GLU A 416 -26.42 19.86 5.37
C GLU A 416 -27.67 19.01 5.61
N ASN A 417 -27.51 17.80 6.15
CA ASN A 417 -28.59 16.84 6.43
C ASN A 417 -29.47 16.55 5.19
N ARG A 418 -28.84 16.43 4.00
CA ARG A 418 -29.56 16.17 2.74
C ARG A 418 -30.11 14.73 2.69
N ASN A 419 -31.13 14.54 1.84
CA ASN A 419 -31.61 13.18 1.55
C ASN A 419 -30.61 12.42 0.69
N VAL A 420 -30.14 11.26 1.17
CA VAL A 420 -29.09 10.44 0.54
C VAL A 420 -29.49 10.01 -0.86
N ASP A 421 -30.67 9.37 -1.00
CA ASP A 421 -31.11 8.75 -2.25
C ASP A 421 -31.23 9.78 -3.40
N SER A 422 -31.83 10.94 -3.11
CA SER A 422 -31.99 12.00 -4.11
C SER A 422 -30.67 12.67 -4.48
N SER A 423 -29.80 12.94 -3.51
CA SER A 423 -28.49 13.56 -3.73
C SER A 423 -27.59 12.65 -4.56
N MET A 424 -27.49 11.37 -4.19
CA MET A 424 -26.65 10.42 -4.93
C MET A 424 -27.19 10.12 -6.33
N LYS A 425 -28.51 10.18 -6.53
CA LYS A 425 -29.11 10.07 -7.88
C LYS A 425 -28.73 11.24 -8.79
N ILE A 426 -28.68 12.45 -8.25
CA ILE A 426 -28.25 13.64 -8.98
C ILE A 426 -26.75 13.54 -9.25
N PHE A 427 -25.97 13.17 -8.25
CA PHE A 427 -24.52 12.97 -8.37
C PHE A 427 -24.18 11.93 -9.44
N GLN A 428 -24.83 10.75 -9.43
CA GLN A 428 -24.64 9.72 -10.44
C GLN A 428 -24.82 10.24 -11.87
N ARG A 429 -25.85 11.03 -12.13
CA ARG A 429 -26.09 11.64 -13.44
C ARG A 429 -24.97 12.62 -13.83
N SER A 430 -24.51 13.41 -12.89
CA SER A 430 -23.44 14.38 -13.10
C SER A 430 -22.12 13.69 -13.43
N ILE A 431 -21.75 12.64 -12.71
CA ILE A 431 -20.53 11.86 -12.96
C ILE A 431 -20.60 11.11 -14.28
N THR A 432 -21.74 10.51 -14.60
CA THR A 432 -21.91 9.84 -15.92
C THR A 432 -21.69 10.81 -17.06
N LYS A 433 -22.25 12.03 -16.98
CA LYS A 433 -22.04 13.08 -17.97
C LYS A 433 -20.59 13.55 -18.04
N TYR A 434 -19.95 13.73 -16.87
CA TYR A 434 -18.53 14.10 -16.77
C TYR A 434 -17.64 13.08 -17.50
N LEU A 435 -17.79 11.80 -17.22
CA LEU A 435 -16.98 10.74 -17.85
C LEU A 435 -17.23 10.62 -19.36
N GLN A 436 -18.47 10.86 -19.84
CA GLN A 436 -18.77 10.90 -21.27
C GLN A 436 -18.09 12.06 -22.02
N GLN A 437 -17.79 13.16 -21.34
CA GLN A 437 -17.10 14.31 -21.92
C GLN A 437 -15.57 14.15 -21.94
N GLN A 438 -15.04 13.19 -21.19
CA GLN A 438 -13.60 12.91 -21.13
C GLN A 438 -13.15 11.78 -22.09
N ARG A 439 -14.12 11.05 -22.67
CA ARG A 439 -13.90 10.07 -23.74
C ARG A 439 -13.85 10.77 -25.11
#